data_9efdd2577aa898a15ad68f4507ee6cab
#
_entry.id   9efdd2577aa898a15ad68f4507ee6cab
#
_cell.length_a   1.000
_cell.length_b   1.000
_cell.length_c   1.000
_cell.angle_alpha   90.00
_cell.angle_beta   90.00
_cell.angle_gamma   90.00
#
_symmetry.space_group_name_H-M   'P 1'
#
loop_
_entity.id
_entity.type
_entity.pdbx_description
1 polymer ?
#
loop_
_entity_poly.entity_id
_entity_poly.type
_entity_poly.pdbx_seq_one_letter_code
_entity_poly.pdbx_strand_id
1 'polypeptide(L)'
;MVLDEVKDLNLKKLVVLAEDDFETREAVKNSDCEILFQTGKGYGNAIREGIKHATTKYIAIFYADGSTDPIDLKPMINKIIDDKNQIVFGSRYEKNAGSYDDNWITRIGNYFFTKFGNVFFSLNISDILFTYIVAEKNTMDKLKLNSDDYCLCVEIALKTKELGFKYTTHPCFERERLADKKKVKAFSDGFKILNYMIKKLISKLIYNK
;
A
#
# COMPACT_ATOMS: atom_id res chain seq x y z
N MET A 1 -12.85 17.04 -2.76
CA MET A 1 -11.90 16.43 -1.79
C MET A 1 -11.93 14.92 -2.00
N VAL A 2 -10.84 14.19 -1.72
CA VAL A 2 -10.79 12.72 -1.94
C VAL A 2 -11.92 11.96 -1.25
N LEU A 3 -12.32 12.38 -0.05
CA LEU A 3 -13.45 11.77 0.68
C LEU A 3 -14.80 11.93 -0.06
N ASP A 4 -14.95 12.96 -0.90
CA ASP A 4 -16.18 13.15 -1.68
C ASP A 4 -16.29 12.12 -2.82
N GLU A 5 -15.16 11.64 -3.34
CA GLU A 5 -15.14 10.63 -4.40
C GLU A 5 -15.59 9.25 -3.91
N VAL A 6 -15.49 9.02 -2.59
CA VAL A 6 -15.88 7.75 -1.95
C VAL A 6 -17.12 7.88 -1.06
N LYS A 7 -17.80 9.04 -1.08
CA LYS A 7 -18.97 9.30 -0.20
C LYS A 7 -20.14 8.36 -0.46
N ASP A 8 -20.38 8.05 -1.73
CA ASP A 8 -21.50 7.20 -2.16
C ASP A 8 -21.19 5.69 -2.06
N LEU A 9 -19.94 5.37 -1.74
CA LEU A 9 -19.54 4.01 -1.43
C LEU A 9 -19.85 3.74 0.05
N ASN A 10 -20.58 2.69 0.34
CA ASN A 10 -20.90 2.29 1.72
C ASN A 10 -19.66 1.75 2.46
N LEU A 11 -18.71 2.64 2.72
CA LEU A 11 -17.41 2.35 3.34
C LEU A 11 -17.25 3.12 4.64
N LYS A 12 -16.68 2.45 5.65
CA LYS A 12 -16.12 3.14 6.81
C LYS A 12 -14.80 3.79 6.40
N LYS A 13 -14.69 5.08 6.61
CA LYS A 13 -13.53 5.89 6.23
C LYS A 13 -12.72 6.21 7.48
N LEU A 14 -11.47 5.79 7.50
CA LEU A 14 -10.50 6.07 8.56
C LEU A 14 -9.37 6.90 7.97
N VAL A 15 -9.21 8.13 8.44
CA VAL A 15 -8.13 9.03 8.05
C VAL A 15 -7.06 9.01 9.13
N VAL A 16 -5.86 8.57 8.78
CA VAL A 16 -4.72 8.50 9.70
C VAL A 16 -3.81 9.69 9.48
N LEU A 17 -3.61 10.48 10.52
CA LEU A 17 -2.89 11.76 10.47
C LEU A 17 -1.70 11.77 11.43
N ALA A 18 -0.67 12.54 11.11
CA ALA A 18 0.29 12.98 12.10
C ALA A 18 -0.37 13.96 13.08
N GLU A 19 0.07 13.96 14.33
CA GLU A 19 -0.52 14.79 15.38
C GLU A 19 -0.40 16.30 15.06
N ASP A 20 0.65 16.69 14.34
CA ASP A 20 0.97 18.05 13.91
C ASP A 20 0.42 18.41 12.51
N ASP A 21 -0.37 17.54 11.87
CA ASP A 21 -1.01 17.82 10.58
C ASP A 21 -2.35 18.56 10.77
N PHE A 22 -2.25 19.82 11.18
CA PHE A 22 -3.42 20.67 11.43
C PHE A 22 -4.22 20.98 10.15
N GLU A 23 -3.55 21.12 9.00
CA GLU A 23 -4.21 21.46 7.74
C GLU A 23 -5.14 20.34 7.29
N THR A 24 -4.64 19.10 7.27
CA THR A 24 -5.49 17.95 6.92
C THR A 24 -6.59 17.73 7.95
N ARG A 25 -6.31 17.92 9.25
CA ARG A 25 -7.30 17.81 10.31
C ARG A 25 -8.48 18.79 10.10
N GLU A 26 -8.19 20.06 9.81
CA GLU A 26 -9.25 21.05 9.54
C GLU A 26 -10.00 20.73 8.25
N ALA A 27 -9.32 20.24 7.22
CA ALA A 27 -9.96 19.88 5.96
C ALA A 27 -10.97 18.73 6.09
N VAL A 28 -10.75 17.78 7.01
CA VAL A 28 -11.60 16.57 7.15
C VAL A 28 -12.56 16.63 8.34
N LYS A 29 -12.51 17.70 9.19
CA LYS A 29 -13.28 17.74 10.43
C LYS A 29 -14.81 17.63 10.28
N ASN A 30 -15.34 18.06 9.13
CA ASN A 30 -16.76 18.00 8.80
C ASN A 30 -17.09 16.87 7.82
N SER A 31 -16.13 15.99 7.54
CA SER A 31 -16.32 14.85 6.65
C SER A 31 -16.82 13.63 7.41
N ASP A 32 -17.58 12.78 6.75
CA ASP A 32 -18.00 11.49 7.28
C ASP A 32 -16.81 10.52 7.30
N CYS A 33 -15.92 10.69 8.28
CA CYS A 33 -14.76 9.83 8.52
C CYS A 33 -14.36 9.84 9.99
N GLU A 34 -13.72 8.75 10.41
CA GLU A 34 -13.04 8.67 11.69
C GLU A 34 -11.62 9.19 11.53
N ILE A 35 -11.12 9.96 12.50
CA ILE A 35 -9.76 10.49 12.51
C ILE A 35 -8.94 9.71 13.55
N LEU A 36 -7.81 9.18 13.13
CA LEU A 36 -6.85 8.51 13.98
C LEU A 36 -5.49 9.25 13.92
N PHE A 37 -4.94 9.59 15.06
CA PHE A 37 -3.58 10.12 15.11
C PHE A 37 -2.58 8.98 15.23
N GLN A 38 -1.58 8.96 14.33
CA GLN A 38 -0.51 7.98 14.42
C GLN A 38 0.36 8.21 15.67
N THR A 39 0.75 7.14 16.34
CA THR A 39 1.57 7.23 17.56
C THR A 39 3.06 7.37 17.29
N GLY A 40 3.50 6.99 16.10
CA GLY A 40 4.88 7.11 15.63
C GLY A 40 5.02 8.10 14.47
N LYS A 41 6.06 7.93 13.68
CA LYS A 41 6.35 8.76 12.51
C LYS A 41 6.58 7.87 11.28
N GLY A 42 6.20 8.41 10.13
CA GLY A 42 6.48 7.80 8.84
C GLY A 42 5.27 7.14 8.18
N TYR A 43 5.43 6.92 6.88
CA TYR A 43 4.40 6.37 6.01
C TYR A 43 3.91 5.00 6.46
N GLY A 44 4.84 4.09 6.78
CA GLY A 44 4.51 2.74 7.22
C GLY A 44 3.83 2.73 8.58
N ASN A 45 4.22 3.63 9.51
CA ASN A 45 3.58 3.76 10.80
C ASN A 45 2.09 4.12 10.65
N ALA A 46 1.75 5.12 9.81
CA ALA A 46 0.37 5.51 9.57
C ALA A 46 -0.48 4.33 9.06
N ILE A 47 0.03 3.57 8.10
CA ILE A 47 -0.68 2.40 7.56
C ILE A 47 -0.86 1.31 8.63
N ARG A 48 0.17 1.01 9.41
CA ARG A 48 0.10 0.01 10.48
C ARG A 48 -0.92 0.37 11.55
N GLU A 49 -0.94 1.64 11.99
CA GLU A 49 -1.93 2.12 12.95
C GLU A 49 -3.35 2.04 12.36
N GLY A 50 -3.53 2.42 11.10
CA GLY A 50 -4.82 2.28 10.40
C GLY A 50 -5.28 0.83 10.31
N ILE A 51 -4.39 -0.10 9.93
CA ILE A 51 -4.70 -1.53 9.91
C ILE A 51 -5.12 -2.01 11.31
N LYS A 52 -4.35 -1.67 12.34
CA LYS A 52 -4.64 -2.08 13.72
C LYS A 52 -6.00 -1.58 14.21
N HIS A 53 -6.37 -0.35 13.85
CA HIS A 53 -7.61 0.30 14.28
C HIS A 53 -8.84 -0.17 13.50
N ALA A 54 -8.67 -0.60 12.26
CA ALA A 54 -9.77 -1.05 11.41
C ALA A 54 -10.54 -2.23 12.03
N THR A 55 -11.87 -2.16 12.00
CA THR A 55 -12.79 -3.17 12.58
C THR A 55 -13.58 -3.95 11.52
N THR A 56 -13.43 -3.60 10.25
CA THR A 56 -14.16 -4.22 9.13
C THR A 56 -13.47 -5.51 8.68
N LYS A 57 -14.21 -6.40 8.04
CA LYS A 57 -13.68 -7.67 7.50
C LYS A 57 -12.65 -7.43 6.39
N TYR A 58 -12.89 -6.44 5.55
CA TYR A 58 -12.01 -6.04 4.46
C TYR A 58 -11.51 -4.63 4.70
N ILE A 59 -10.29 -4.34 4.28
CA ILE A 59 -9.68 -3.02 4.34
C ILE A 59 -9.09 -2.65 2.99
N ALA A 60 -9.08 -1.36 2.69
CA ALA A 60 -8.37 -0.78 1.57
C ALA A 60 -7.37 0.25 2.08
N ILE A 61 -6.13 0.20 1.59
CA ILE A 61 -5.16 1.26 1.76
C ILE A 61 -5.34 2.20 0.57
N PHE A 62 -5.79 3.42 0.84
CA PHE A 62 -6.17 4.40 -0.16
C PHE A 62 -5.43 5.73 0.08
N TYR A 63 -4.91 6.35 -0.99
CA TYR A 63 -4.13 7.57 -0.85
C TYR A 63 -5.03 8.80 -0.76
N ALA A 64 -4.78 9.64 0.24
CA ALA A 64 -5.54 10.87 0.46
C ALA A 64 -5.12 12.04 -0.45
N ASP A 65 -4.11 11.86 -1.31
CA ASP A 65 -3.59 12.87 -2.23
C ASP A 65 -4.31 12.90 -3.59
N GLY A 66 -5.29 12.01 -3.80
CA GLY A 66 -6.09 11.93 -5.02
C GLY A 66 -5.46 11.10 -6.14
N SER A 67 -4.28 10.51 -5.91
CA SER A 67 -3.61 9.71 -6.94
C SER A 67 -4.25 8.35 -7.19
N THR A 68 -4.95 7.78 -6.22
CA THR A 68 -5.69 6.52 -6.40
C THR A 68 -7.12 6.76 -6.88
N ASP A 69 -7.59 5.93 -7.81
CA ASP A 69 -8.95 6.02 -8.33
C ASP A 69 -9.89 5.08 -7.56
N PRO A 70 -10.99 5.58 -6.97
CA PRO A 70 -11.95 4.73 -6.28
C PRO A 70 -12.69 3.74 -7.19
N ILE A 71 -12.65 3.91 -8.51
CA ILE A 71 -13.25 2.98 -9.47
C ILE A 71 -12.67 1.56 -9.34
N ASP A 72 -11.42 1.45 -8.92
CA ASP A 72 -10.72 0.18 -8.76
C ASP A 72 -11.12 -0.57 -7.48
N LEU A 73 -11.71 0.11 -6.47
CA LEU A 73 -12.06 -0.53 -5.19
C LEU A 73 -13.01 -1.72 -5.36
N LYS A 74 -14.09 -1.53 -6.12
CA LYS A 74 -15.09 -2.60 -6.31
C LYS A 74 -14.51 -3.81 -7.05
N PRO A 75 -13.80 -3.66 -8.17
CA PRO A 75 -13.11 -4.79 -8.82
C PRO A 75 -12.10 -5.50 -7.92
N MET A 76 -11.34 -4.76 -7.11
CA MET A 76 -10.38 -5.34 -6.18
C MET A 76 -11.08 -6.14 -5.06
N ILE A 77 -12.18 -5.62 -4.52
CA ILE A 77 -13.00 -6.32 -3.51
C ILE A 77 -13.58 -7.61 -4.10
N ASN A 78 -14.09 -7.56 -5.33
CA ASN A 78 -14.63 -8.75 -6.00
C ASN A 78 -13.56 -9.85 -6.16
N LYS A 79 -12.31 -9.51 -6.49
CA LYS A 79 -11.20 -10.47 -6.54
C LYS A 79 -10.93 -11.14 -5.17
N ILE A 80 -11.25 -10.50 -4.07
CA ILE A 80 -11.17 -11.13 -2.73
C ILE A 80 -12.34 -12.08 -2.53
N ILE A 81 -13.55 -11.62 -2.82
CA ILE A 81 -14.79 -12.37 -2.52
C ILE A 81 -14.95 -13.56 -3.46
N ASP A 82 -14.90 -13.30 -4.78
CA ASP A 82 -15.25 -14.27 -5.82
C ASP A 82 -14.09 -15.23 -6.08
N ASP A 83 -12.86 -14.72 -6.17
CA ASP A 83 -11.66 -15.51 -6.48
C ASP A 83 -10.98 -16.08 -5.23
N LYS A 84 -11.51 -15.76 -4.03
CA LYS A 84 -10.97 -16.17 -2.73
C LYS A 84 -9.49 -15.78 -2.54
N ASN A 85 -9.10 -14.61 -3.04
CA ASN A 85 -7.82 -14.03 -2.69
C ASN A 85 -7.91 -13.39 -1.30
N GLN A 86 -6.79 -13.31 -0.60
CA GLN A 86 -6.73 -12.68 0.71
C GLN A 86 -6.16 -11.26 0.63
N ILE A 87 -5.38 -10.99 -0.40
CA ILE A 87 -4.80 -9.68 -0.71
C ILE A 87 -4.86 -9.44 -2.22
N VAL A 88 -5.22 -8.24 -2.62
CA VAL A 88 -5.15 -7.74 -4.01
C VAL A 88 -4.25 -6.52 -4.04
N PHE A 89 -3.17 -6.59 -4.79
CA PHE A 89 -2.24 -5.49 -5.02
C PHE A 89 -2.65 -4.71 -6.27
N GLY A 90 -2.80 -3.39 -6.16
CA GLY A 90 -2.87 -2.54 -7.34
C GLY A 90 -1.55 -2.56 -8.11
N SER A 91 -1.61 -2.41 -9.42
CA SER A 91 -0.43 -2.34 -10.26
C SER A 91 -0.58 -1.30 -11.35
N ARG A 92 0.44 -0.44 -11.49
CA ARG A 92 0.55 0.58 -12.53
C ARG A 92 1.20 0.06 -13.81
N TYR A 93 1.71 -1.17 -13.80
CA TYR A 93 2.56 -1.73 -14.89
C TYR A 93 1.95 -2.96 -15.56
N GLU A 94 0.65 -3.16 -15.40
CA GLU A 94 -0.11 -4.16 -16.14
C GLU A 94 -0.73 -3.58 -17.43
N LYS A 95 -1.27 -4.44 -18.26
CA LYS A 95 -2.03 -4.01 -19.45
C LYS A 95 -3.24 -3.18 -18.97
N ASN A 96 -3.45 -2.03 -19.59
CA ASN A 96 -4.49 -1.04 -19.26
C ASN A 96 -4.29 -0.33 -17.90
N ALA A 97 -3.11 -0.40 -17.33
CA ALA A 97 -2.69 0.36 -16.17
C ALA A 97 -1.74 1.50 -16.58
N GLY A 98 -1.43 2.38 -15.64
CA GLY A 98 -0.48 3.46 -15.88
C GLY A 98 -0.33 4.40 -14.69
N SER A 99 0.47 5.45 -14.86
CA SER A 99 0.66 6.49 -13.85
C SER A 99 0.99 7.83 -14.52
N TYR A 100 0.32 8.87 -14.08
CA TYR A 100 0.70 10.26 -14.37
C TYR A 100 1.70 10.83 -13.36
N ASP A 101 1.81 10.24 -12.17
CA ASP A 101 2.72 10.69 -11.09
C ASP A 101 4.13 10.08 -11.21
N ASP A 102 4.31 9.05 -12.05
CA ASP A 102 5.56 8.29 -12.13
C ASP A 102 6.53 8.92 -13.15
N ASN A 103 7.76 9.14 -12.71
CA ASN A 103 8.84 9.57 -13.58
C ASN A 103 9.78 8.40 -13.92
N TRP A 104 10.70 8.60 -14.88
CA TRP A 104 11.59 7.55 -15.35
C TRP A 104 12.48 6.95 -14.25
N ILE A 105 12.89 7.75 -13.23
CA ILE A 105 13.72 7.28 -12.12
C ILE A 105 12.92 6.34 -11.21
N THR A 106 11.70 6.77 -10.83
CA THR A 106 10.84 5.96 -9.96
C THR A 106 10.37 4.70 -10.69
N ARG A 107 10.13 4.78 -11.99
CA ARG A 107 9.76 3.63 -12.83
C ARG A 107 10.88 2.59 -12.93
N ILE A 108 12.12 3.01 -13.18
CA ILE A 108 13.27 2.11 -13.18
C ILE A 108 13.49 1.50 -11.80
N GLY A 109 13.41 2.31 -10.74
CA GLY A 109 13.55 1.84 -9.37
C GLY A 109 12.50 0.78 -9.02
N ASN A 110 11.23 1.03 -9.36
CA ASN A 110 10.17 0.06 -9.11
C ASN A 110 10.34 -1.23 -9.92
N TYR A 111 10.71 -1.12 -11.20
CA TYR A 111 11.04 -2.29 -12.02
C TYR A 111 12.14 -3.14 -11.38
N PHE A 112 13.22 -2.50 -10.91
CA PHE A 112 14.33 -3.18 -10.22
C PHE A 112 13.84 -3.92 -8.97
N PHE A 113 13.12 -3.25 -8.06
CA PHE A 113 12.62 -3.86 -6.82
C PHE A 113 11.60 -4.96 -7.08
N THR A 114 10.70 -4.76 -8.04
CA THR A 114 9.72 -5.77 -8.45
C THR A 114 10.44 -7.01 -9.02
N LYS A 115 11.42 -6.80 -9.89
CA LYS A 115 12.20 -7.90 -10.46
C LYS A 115 12.99 -8.65 -9.38
N PHE A 116 13.61 -7.91 -8.46
CA PHE A 116 14.30 -8.50 -7.31
C PHE A 116 13.35 -9.36 -6.45
N GLY A 117 12.18 -8.84 -6.14
CA GLY A 117 11.15 -9.57 -5.39
C GLY A 117 10.68 -10.84 -6.12
N ASN A 118 10.41 -10.73 -7.41
CA ASN A 118 9.96 -11.86 -8.21
C ASN A 118 11.03 -12.96 -8.34
N VAL A 119 12.29 -12.59 -8.56
CA VAL A 119 13.40 -13.55 -8.75
C VAL A 119 13.77 -14.24 -7.43
N PHE A 120 14.00 -13.47 -6.37
CA PHE A 120 14.56 -14.01 -5.13
C PHE A 120 13.50 -14.51 -4.13
N PHE A 121 12.28 -14.00 -4.22
CA PHE A 121 11.20 -14.38 -3.32
C PHE A 121 10.01 -15.04 -4.03
N SER A 122 10.05 -15.19 -5.36
CA SER A 122 8.98 -15.80 -6.16
C SER A 122 7.62 -15.12 -5.96
N LEU A 123 7.60 -13.79 -5.93
CA LEU A 123 6.38 -13.03 -5.64
C LEU A 123 5.35 -13.09 -6.77
N ASN A 124 5.78 -13.03 -8.03
CA ASN A 124 4.88 -12.99 -9.20
C ASN A 124 3.89 -11.80 -9.14
N ILE A 125 4.40 -10.60 -8.89
CA ILE A 125 3.67 -9.32 -8.90
C ILE A 125 4.28 -8.39 -9.95
N SER A 126 3.56 -7.35 -10.33
CA SER A 126 3.98 -6.39 -11.36
C SER A 126 4.38 -5.02 -10.81
N ASP A 127 4.01 -4.70 -9.56
CA ASP A 127 4.31 -3.42 -8.90
C ASP A 127 4.46 -3.61 -7.39
N ILE A 128 5.71 -3.65 -6.88
CA ILE A 128 5.98 -3.92 -5.45
C ILE A 128 5.90 -2.67 -4.58
N LEU A 129 6.00 -1.47 -5.17
CA LEU A 129 6.05 -0.22 -4.43
C LEU A 129 4.70 0.50 -4.34
N PHE A 130 3.68 0.03 -5.06
CA PHE A 130 2.36 0.64 -5.05
C PHE A 130 1.50 0.02 -3.95
N THR A 131 1.14 0.80 -2.95
CA THR A 131 0.37 0.32 -1.81
C THR A 131 -1.13 0.63 -1.88
N TYR A 132 -1.68 0.79 -3.08
CA TYR A 132 -3.11 0.66 -3.27
C TYR A 132 -3.47 -0.83 -3.16
N ILE A 133 -3.89 -1.22 -1.97
CA ILE A 133 -4.09 -2.64 -1.60
C ILE A 133 -5.49 -2.80 -1.01
N VAL A 134 -6.19 -3.84 -1.43
CA VAL A 134 -7.41 -4.32 -0.77
C VAL A 134 -7.11 -5.69 -0.17
N ALA A 135 -7.49 -5.91 1.08
CA ALA A 135 -7.13 -7.13 1.79
C ALA A 135 -8.15 -7.54 2.84
N GLU A 136 -8.13 -8.80 3.22
CA GLU A 136 -8.78 -9.25 4.45
C GLU A 136 -8.03 -8.69 5.67
N LYS A 137 -8.75 -8.05 6.59
CA LYS A 137 -8.19 -7.49 7.83
C LYS A 137 -7.41 -8.54 8.63
N ASN A 138 -7.99 -9.72 8.81
CA ASN A 138 -7.34 -10.82 9.53
C ASN A 138 -6.02 -11.28 8.87
N THR A 139 -5.94 -11.22 7.56
CA THR A 139 -4.69 -11.52 6.84
C THR A 139 -3.65 -10.46 7.11
N MET A 140 -4.01 -9.17 7.03
CA MET A 140 -3.08 -8.08 7.32
C MET A 140 -2.58 -8.10 8.76
N ASP A 141 -3.42 -8.47 9.74
CA ASP A 141 -2.98 -8.64 11.14
C ASP A 141 -1.93 -9.74 11.30
N LYS A 142 -2.10 -10.85 10.58
CA LYS A 142 -1.16 -11.98 10.60
C LYS A 142 0.19 -11.65 9.97
N LEU A 143 0.28 -10.64 9.09
CA LEU A 143 1.55 -10.19 8.54
C LEU A 143 2.48 -9.62 9.62
N LYS A 144 1.95 -9.14 10.76
CA LYS A 144 2.74 -8.54 11.85
C LYS A 144 3.76 -7.52 11.32
N LEU A 145 3.26 -6.56 10.55
CA LEU A 145 4.06 -5.52 9.91
C LEU A 145 4.80 -4.67 10.96
N ASN A 146 6.04 -4.29 10.66
CA ASN A 146 6.90 -3.56 11.61
C ASN A 146 7.70 -2.39 11.00
N SER A 147 7.68 -2.21 9.68
CA SER A 147 8.34 -1.08 9.03
C SER A 147 7.53 0.21 9.21
N ASP A 148 8.18 1.29 9.62
CA ASP A 148 7.56 2.60 9.81
C ASP A 148 7.72 3.53 8.58
N ASP A 149 8.59 3.16 7.66
CA ASP A 149 8.91 3.90 6.44
C ASP A 149 8.38 3.19 5.17
N TYR A 150 8.88 3.58 3.99
CA TYR A 150 8.50 3.00 2.71
C TYR A 150 8.93 1.53 2.51
N CYS A 151 9.74 0.97 3.42
CA CYS A 151 10.01 -0.48 3.42
C CYS A 151 8.72 -1.29 3.63
N LEU A 152 7.66 -0.68 4.19
CA LEU A 152 6.37 -1.33 4.37
C LEU A 152 5.80 -1.88 3.06
N CYS A 153 5.99 -1.19 1.92
CA CYS A 153 5.50 -1.64 0.62
C CYS A 153 6.01 -3.06 0.30
N VAL A 154 7.33 -3.23 0.39
CA VAL A 154 7.96 -4.53 0.13
C VAL A 154 7.72 -5.52 1.27
N GLU A 155 7.60 -5.06 2.52
CA GLU A 155 7.31 -5.91 3.67
C GLU A 155 5.97 -6.64 3.51
N ILE A 156 4.91 -5.94 3.08
CA ILE A 156 3.60 -6.53 2.84
C ILE A 156 3.71 -7.65 1.81
N ALA A 157 4.34 -7.39 0.66
CA ALA A 157 4.47 -8.36 -0.41
C ALA A 157 5.29 -9.59 0.00
N LEU A 158 6.44 -9.38 0.64
CA LEU A 158 7.33 -10.46 1.08
C LEU A 158 6.66 -11.34 2.13
N LYS A 159 6.05 -10.76 3.17
CA LYS A 159 5.36 -11.51 4.21
C LYS A 159 4.09 -12.21 3.72
N THR A 160 3.38 -11.62 2.76
CA THR A 160 2.25 -12.28 2.10
C THR A 160 2.68 -13.60 1.46
N LYS A 161 3.79 -13.59 0.74
CA LYS A 161 4.35 -14.79 0.12
C LYS A 161 4.91 -15.78 1.14
N GLU A 162 5.68 -15.29 2.11
CA GLU A 162 6.31 -16.09 3.17
C GLU A 162 5.27 -16.88 3.98
N LEU A 163 4.13 -16.26 4.29
CA LEU A 163 3.04 -16.90 5.04
C LEU A 163 2.06 -17.70 4.17
N GLY A 164 2.30 -17.78 2.87
CA GLY A 164 1.50 -18.60 1.95
C GLY A 164 0.09 -18.07 1.69
N PHE A 165 -0.16 -16.78 1.91
CA PHE A 165 -1.46 -16.19 1.61
C PHE A 165 -1.70 -16.11 0.11
N LYS A 166 -2.95 -16.34 -0.30
CA LYS A 166 -3.37 -16.21 -1.70
C LYS A 166 -3.53 -14.74 -2.07
N TYR A 167 -2.88 -14.31 -3.13
CA TYR A 167 -2.93 -12.93 -3.61
C TYR A 167 -2.96 -12.88 -5.14
N THR A 168 -3.38 -11.74 -5.64
CA THR A 168 -3.37 -11.40 -7.07
C THR A 168 -3.09 -9.91 -7.24
N THR A 169 -2.95 -9.48 -8.49
CA THR A 169 -2.82 -8.08 -8.86
C THR A 169 -4.07 -7.56 -9.57
N HIS A 170 -4.23 -6.25 -9.58
CA HIS A 170 -5.27 -5.54 -10.33
C HIS A 170 -4.65 -4.35 -11.06
N PRO A 171 -4.87 -4.21 -12.40
CA PRO A 171 -4.41 -3.04 -13.13
C PRO A 171 -5.10 -1.79 -12.59
N CYS A 172 -4.32 -0.81 -12.14
CA CYS A 172 -4.80 0.47 -11.65
C CYS A 172 -4.17 1.61 -12.44
N PHE A 173 -4.88 2.71 -12.58
CA PHE A 173 -4.32 3.92 -13.14
C PHE A 173 -4.09 4.95 -12.02
N GLU A 174 -2.81 5.28 -11.75
CA GLU A 174 -2.44 6.31 -10.79
C GLU A 174 -2.63 7.70 -11.43
N ARG A 175 -3.56 8.46 -10.87
CA ARG A 175 -3.87 9.82 -11.32
C ARG A 175 -2.80 10.81 -10.86
N GLU A 176 -2.83 12.02 -11.43
CA GLU A 176 -2.06 13.14 -10.91
C GLU A 176 -2.57 13.53 -9.51
N ARG A 177 -1.66 13.87 -8.63
CA ARG A 177 -1.99 14.33 -7.27
C ARG A 177 -2.75 15.63 -7.30
N LEU A 178 -3.81 15.72 -6.51
CA LEU A 178 -4.58 16.95 -6.36
C LEU A 178 -3.86 17.99 -5.48
N ALA A 179 -3.07 17.52 -4.54
CA ALA A 179 -2.31 18.35 -3.61
C ALA A 179 -1.07 17.59 -3.12
N ASP A 180 -0.13 18.38 -2.56
CA ASP A 180 1.09 17.92 -1.93
C ASP A 180 2.22 17.50 -2.91
N LYS A 181 3.44 17.58 -2.42
CA LYS A 181 4.63 17.11 -3.14
C LYS A 181 4.97 15.69 -2.75
N LYS A 182 5.51 14.93 -3.69
CA LYS A 182 5.99 13.56 -3.47
C LYS A 182 6.96 13.53 -2.27
N LYS A 183 6.56 12.86 -1.18
CA LYS A 183 7.37 12.77 0.05
C LYS A 183 8.50 11.75 -0.06
N VAL A 184 8.41 10.83 -1.02
CA VAL A 184 9.42 9.79 -1.28
C VAL A 184 10.71 10.43 -1.82
N LYS A 185 11.82 10.15 -1.14
CA LYS A 185 13.17 10.51 -1.59
C LYS A 185 13.76 9.31 -2.33
N ALA A 186 13.68 9.30 -3.66
CA ALA A 186 13.97 8.13 -4.49
C ALA A 186 15.26 7.39 -4.14
N PHE A 187 16.38 8.10 -3.94
CA PHE A 187 17.67 7.47 -3.62
C PHE A 187 17.75 6.99 -2.16
N SER A 188 17.39 7.86 -1.20
CA SER A 188 17.49 7.55 0.23
C SER A 188 16.54 6.41 0.62
N ASP A 189 15.28 6.48 0.19
CA ASP A 189 14.29 5.47 0.51
C ASP A 189 14.51 4.20 -0.31
N GLY A 190 14.94 4.33 -1.57
CA GLY A 190 15.36 3.20 -2.40
C GLY A 190 16.50 2.40 -1.77
N PHE A 191 17.51 3.07 -1.19
CA PHE A 191 18.58 2.38 -0.47
C PHE A 191 18.10 1.62 0.76
N LYS A 192 17.17 2.20 1.53
CA LYS A 192 16.55 1.52 2.69
C LYS A 192 15.78 0.27 2.26
N ILE A 193 14.98 0.39 1.20
CA ILE A 193 14.21 -0.72 0.62
C ILE A 193 15.14 -1.83 0.16
N LEU A 194 16.21 -1.50 -0.57
CA LEU A 194 17.20 -2.49 -1.02
C LEU A 194 17.84 -3.22 0.16
N ASN A 195 18.29 -2.47 1.16
CA ASN A 195 18.90 -3.05 2.36
C ASN A 195 17.92 -3.96 3.12
N TYR A 196 16.66 -3.55 3.22
CA TYR A 196 15.59 -4.38 3.80
C TYR A 196 15.45 -5.71 3.04
N MET A 197 15.35 -5.66 1.71
CA MET A 197 15.20 -6.85 0.87
C MET A 197 16.42 -7.77 0.95
N ILE A 198 17.64 -7.21 0.95
CA ILE A 198 18.88 -8.00 1.12
C ILE A 198 18.92 -8.70 2.48
N LYS A 199 18.59 -8.00 3.58
CA LYS A 199 18.52 -8.61 4.90
C LYS A 199 17.52 -9.76 4.95
N LYS A 200 16.36 -9.58 4.34
CA LYS A 200 15.33 -10.63 4.22
C LYS A 200 15.82 -11.82 3.39
N LEU A 201 16.54 -11.58 2.30
CA LEU A 201 17.12 -12.65 1.48
C LEU A 201 18.17 -13.45 2.25
N ILE A 202 19.09 -12.78 2.95
CA ILE A 202 20.10 -13.44 3.79
C ILE A 202 19.41 -14.29 4.87
N SER A 203 18.43 -13.73 5.57
CA SER A 203 17.65 -14.47 6.56
C SER A 203 17.00 -15.73 5.97
N LYS A 204 16.35 -15.60 4.80
CA LYS A 204 15.77 -16.74 4.10
C LYS A 204 16.78 -17.83 3.77
N LEU A 205 17.99 -17.45 3.31
CA LEU A 205 19.05 -18.42 2.96
C LEU A 205 19.64 -19.13 4.18
N ILE A 206 19.65 -18.47 5.34
CA ILE A 206 20.16 -19.05 6.59
C ILE A 206 19.15 -20.01 7.23
N TYR A 207 17.87 -19.63 7.26
CA TYR A 207 16.85 -20.40 7.97
C TYR A 207 16.13 -21.47 7.13
N ASN A 208 16.30 -21.45 5.79
CA ASN A 208 15.79 -22.51 4.90
C ASN A 208 16.85 -23.60 4.63
N LYS A 209 17.89 -23.71 5.45
CA LYS A 209 18.77 -24.87 5.54
C LYS A 209 18.30 -25.75 6.70
#